data_178c0bf0e2930392d8fae2a5864e3705
#
_entry.id   178c0bf0e2930392d8fae2a5864e3705
#
_cell.length_a   1.000
_cell.length_b   1.000
_cell.length_c   1.000
_cell.angle_alpha   90.00
_cell.angle_beta   90.00
_cell.angle_gamma   90.00
#
_symmetry.space_group_name_H-M   'P 1'
#
loop_
_entity.id
_entity.type
_entity.pdbx_description
1 polymer ?
#
loop_
_entity_poly.entity_id
_entity_poly.type
_entity_poly.pdbx_seq_one_letter_code
_entity_poly.pdbx_strand_id
1 'polypeptide(L)'
;MQKNLGAALPSTVWEAARAGQTQQVEALVQQGTPVDARDPEGKTALMLAAMNGHTATAQRLLALRANPALVDRDGLTAAQLAAQRGHTRLVELLEAAR
;
A
#
# COMPACT_ATOMS: atom_id res chain seq x y z
N MET A 1 -22.07 -21.51 7.46
CA MET A 1 -21.41 -21.34 6.92
C MET A 1 -21.12 -20.45 6.11
N GLN A 2 -20.54 -19.92 5.89
CA GLN A 2 -20.27 -19.12 5.06
C GLN A 2 -19.52 -19.17 4.24
N LYS A 3 -19.44 -18.77 3.65
CA LYS A 3 -18.63 -18.83 2.95
C LYS A 3 -18.35 -17.93 2.11
N ASN A 4 -17.53 -17.39 2.02
CA ASN A 4 -16.91 -16.59 1.12
C ASN A 4 -16.87 -17.21 -0.18
N LEU A 5 -17.90 -17.06 -0.84
CA LEU A 5 -18.07 -17.83 -1.97
C LEU A 5 -17.51 -17.15 -3.15
N GLY A 6 -16.56 -17.56 -3.72
CA GLY A 6 -16.11 -17.14 -4.97
C GLY A 6 -15.20 -15.94 -4.95
N ALA A 7 -15.67 -14.82 -4.54
CA ALA A 7 -14.81 -13.68 -4.61
C ALA A 7 -13.95 -13.67 -3.38
N ALA A 8 -12.79 -14.18 -3.50
CA ALA A 8 -11.86 -14.17 -2.40
C ALA A 8 -11.42 -12.74 -2.15
N LEU A 9 -11.65 -12.24 -0.96
CA LEU A 9 -11.10 -10.96 -0.57
C LEU A 9 -9.62 -11.12 -0.28
N PRO A 10 -8.82 -10.12 -0.58
CA PRO A 10 -7.41 -10.18 -0.20
C PRO A 10 -7.30 -10.41 1.29
N SER A 11 -6.46 -11.35 1.70
CA SER A 11 -6.30 -11.70 3.10
C SER A 11 -5.14 -10.99 3.78
N THR A 12 -4.29 -10.33 3.00
CA THR A 12 -3.18 -9.59 3.56
C THR A 12 -3.27 -8.15 3.12
N VAL A 13 -2.67 -7.27 3.94
CA VAL A 13 -2.64 -5.85 3.61
C VAL A 13 -1.89 -5.62 2.31
N TRP A 14 -0.91 -6.47 2.01
CA TRP A 14 -0.13 -6.32 0.78
C TRP A 14 -0.97 -6.63 -0.44
N GLU A 15 -1.74 -7.71 -0.41
CA GLU A 15 -2.62 -8.05 -1.52
C GLU A 15 -3.67 -6.97 -1.73
N ALA A 16 -4.25 -6.49 -0.65
CA ALA A 16 -5.28 -5.46 -0.73
C ALA A 16 -4.71 -4.16 -1.30
N ALA A 17 -3.50 -3.79 -0.88
CA ALA A 17 -2.87 -2.57 -1.37
C ALA A 17 -2.51 -2.71 -2.85
N ARG A 18 -1.98 -3.86 -3.23
CA ARG A 18 -1.63 -4.10 -4.64
C ARG A 18 -2.84 -4.00 -5.54
N ALA A 19 -3.98 -4.47 -5.05
CA ALA A 19 -5.22 -4.48 -5.82
C ALA A 19 -6.00 -3.17 -5.72
N GLY A 20 -5.55 -2.24 -4.89
CA GLY A 20 -6.26 -0.98 -4.73
C GLY A 20 -7.54 -1.09 -3.93
N GLN A 21 -7.65 -2.11 -3.08
CA GLN A 21 -8.84 -2.34 -2.26
C GLN A 21 -8.73 -1.51 -0.98
N THR A 22 -9.05 -0.23 -1.10
CA THR A 22 -8.81 0.73 -0.03
C THR A 22 -9.52 0.37 1.26
N GLN A 23 -10.79 -0.02 1.16
CA GLN A 23 -11.55 -0.35 2.36
C GLN A 23 -11.02 -1.60 3.05
N GLN A 24 -10.55 -2.56 2.27
CA GLN A 24 -9.97 -3.78 2.83
C GLN A 24 -8.66 -3.48 3.54
N VAL A 25 -7.84 -2.60 2.94
CA VAL A 25 -6.61 -2.16 3.59
C VAL A 25 -6.92 -1.55 4.95
N GLU A 26 -7.89 -0.64 4.98
CA GLU A 26 -8.26 0.03 6.21
C GLU A 26 -8.76 -0.97 7.25
N ALA A 27 -9.59 -1.91 6.83
CA ALA A 27 -10.13 -2.91 7.76
C ALA A 27 -9.02 -3.76 8.36
N LEU A 28 -8.05 -4.19 7.53
CA LEU A 28 -6.96 -5.02 8.03
C LEU A 28 -6.09 -4.27 9.02
N VAL A 29 -5.80 -3.00 8.73
CA VAL A 29 -4.99 -2.20 9.66
C VAL A 29 -5.75 -2.00 10.96
N GLN A 30 -7.06 -1.73 10.89
CA GLN A 30 -7.87 -1.54 12.09
C GLN A 30 -7.98 -2.81 12.91
N GLN A 31 -7.84 -3.96 12.26
CA GLN A 31 -7.88 -5.25 12.95
C GLN A 31 -6.54 -5.65 13.53
N GLY A 32 -5.52 -4.82 13.37
CA GLY A 32 -4.24 -5.05 14.01
C GLY A 32 -3.07 -5.31 13.09
N THR A 33 -3.27 -5.34 11.77
CA THR A 33 -2.15 -5.49 10.87
C THR A 33 -1.29 -4.23 10.92
N PRO A 34 0.02 -4.35 11.18
CA PRO A 34 0.89 -3.17 11.18
C PRO A 34 0.88 -2.52 9.81
N VAL A 35 0.69 -1.20 9.79
CA VAL A 35 0.56 -0.49 8.53
C VAL A 35 1.84 -0.55 7.69
N ASP A 36 2.99 -0.65 8.36
CA ASP A 36 4.29 -0.69 7.68
C ASP A 36 4.88 -2.10 7.62
N ALA A 37 4.05 -3.13 7.77
CA ALA A 37 4.52 -4.50 7.66
C ALA A 37 5.11 -4.73 6.28
N ARG A 38 6.22 -5.47 6.23
CA ARG A 38 6.92 -5.73 4.98
C ARG A 38 6.62 -7.12 4.47
N ASP A 39 6.41 -7.22 3.17
CA ASP A 39 6.20 -8.52 2.56
C ASP A 39 7.55 -9.22 2.38
N PRO A 40 7.55 -10.46 1.84
CA PRO A 40 8.82 -11.18 1.67
C PRO A 40 9.85 -10.46 0.81
N GLU A 41 9.42 -9.50 -0.01
CA GLU A 41 10.34 -8.72 -0.83
C GLU A 41 10.72 -7.39 -0.19
N GLY A 42 10.31 -7.19 1.05
CA GLY A 42 10.64 -5.97 1.78
C GLY A 42 9.72 -4.80 1.47
N LYS A 43 8.61 -5.03 0.77
CA LYS A 43 7.72 -3.94 0.38
C LYS A 43 6.60 -3.75 1.39
N THR A 44 6.29 -2.49 1.66
CA THR A 44 5.14 -2.15 2.50
C THR A 44 3.90 -1.99 1.63
N ALA A 45 2.74 -1.94 2.29
CA ALA A 45 1.49 -1.70 1.57
C ALA A 45 1.54 -0.39 0.79
N LEU A 46 2.14 0.65 1.37
CA LEU A 46 2.24 1.94 0.69
C LEU A 46 3.05 1.82 -0.60
N MET A 47 4.14 1.06 -0.57
CA MET A 47 4.94 0.81 -1.76
C MET A 47 4.14 0.10 -2.84
N LEU A 48 3.37 -0.91 -2.45
CA LEU A 48 2.58 -1.69 -3.41
C LEU A 48 1.47 -0.85 -4.03
N ALA A 49 0.80 -0.02 -3.22
CA ALA A 49 -0.21 0.88 -3.74
C ALA A 49 0.43 1.90 -4.70
N ALA A 50 1.60 2.41 -4.34
CA ALA A 50 2.28 3.41 -5.15
C ALA A 50 2.74 2.84 -6.48
N MET A 51 3.32 1.65 -6.48
CA MET A 51 3.78 1.01 -7.70
C MET A 51 2.65 0.81 -8.69
N ASN A 52 1.47 0.56 -8.18
CA ASN A 52 0.33 0.23 -9.02
C ASN A 52 -0.59 1.42 -9.28
N GLY A 53 -0.18 2.61 -8.84
CA GLY A 53 -0.91 3.83 -9.15
C GLY A 53 -2.23 3.99 -8.39
N HIS A 54 -2.38 3.31 -7.26
CA HIS A 54 -3.61 3.37 -6.48
C HIS A 54 -3.57 4.56 -5.54
N THR A 55 -3.87 5.74 -6.08
CA THR A 55 -3.74 6.99 -5.33
C THR A 55 -4.62 7.02 -4.09
N ALA A 56 -5.88 6.62 -4.21
CA ALA A 56 -6.79 6.63 -3.06
C ALA A 56 -6.29 5.72 -1.94
N THR A 57 -5.77 4.55 -2.31
CA THR A 57 -5.24 3.60 -1.33
C THR A 57 -4.01 4.18 -0.65
N ALA A 58 -3.12 4.80 -1.43
CA ALA A 58 -1.92 5.43 -0.87
C ALA A 58 -2.31 6.55 0.09
N GLN A 59 -3.29 7.38 -0.28
CA GLN A 59 -3.75 8.45 0.60
C GLN A 59 -4.30 7.90 1.90
N ARG A 60 -5.06 6.81 1.83
CA ARG A 60 -5.63 6.20 3.02
C ARG A 60 -4.53 5.62 3.91
N LEU A 61 -3.52 5.00 3.29
CA LEU A 61 -2.41 4.46 4.06
C LEU A 61 -1.65 5.56 4.78
N LEU A 62 -1.44 6.69 4.11
CA LEU A 62 -0.79 7.83 4.77
C LEU A 62 -1.64 8.34 5.94
N ALA A 63 -2.97 8.37 5.79
CA ALA A 63 -3.85 8.75 6.87
C ALA A 63 -3.78 7.78 8.03
N LEU A 64 -3.46 6.52 7.76
CA LEU A 64 -3.26 5.49 8.77
C LEU A 64 -1.84 5.47 9.30
N ARG A 65 -1.05 6.50 8.94
CA ARG A 65 0.29 6.73 9.43
C ARG A 65 1.37 5.82 8.83
N ALA A 66 1.16 5.38 7.59
CA ALA A 66 2.21 4.70 6.87
C ALA A 66 3.39 5.64 6.70
N ASN A 67 4.60 5.10 6.81
CA ASN A 67 5.83 5.90 6.73
C ASN A 67 6.33 5.91 5.28
N PRO A 68 6.24 7.05 4.58
CA PRO A 68 6.66 7.10 3.18
C PRO A 68 8.17 7.07 2.98
N ALA A 69 8.94 7.19 4.04
CA ALA A 69 10.40 7.20 3.92
C ALA A 69 11.03 5.82 3.94
N LEU A 70 10.25 4.77 4.21
CA LEU A 70 10.81 3.43 4.24
C LEU A 70 11.21 2.99 2.83
N VAL A 71 12.26 2.16 2.77
CA VAL A 71 12.78 1.66 1.49
C VAL A 71 12.63 0.15 1.43
N ASP A 72 12.53 -0.38 0.21
CA ASP A 72 12.49 -1.81 0.01
C ASP A 72 13.92 -2.38 -0.04
N ARG A 73 14.06 -3.64 -0.44
CA ARG A 73 15.39 -4.27 -0.49
C ARG A 73 16.33 -3.60 -1.48
N ASP A 74 15.78 -2.93 -2.48
CA ASP A 74 16.59 -2.24 -3.48
C ASP A 74 16.86 -0.80 -3.10
N GLY A 75 16.44 -0.39 -1.90
CA GLY A 75 16.68 0.96 -1.42
C GLY A 75 15.73 2.00 -1.98
N LEU A 76 14.57 1.58 -2.48
CA LEU A 76 13.63 2.49 -3.11
C LEU A 76 12.45 2.81 -2.20
N THR A 77 12.09 4.09 -2.14
CA THR A 77 10.90 4.53 -1.40
C THR A 77 9.66 4.33 -2.25
N ALA A 78 8.48 4.48 -1.61
CA ALA A 78 7.22 4.43 -2.34
C ALA A 78 7.19 5.45 -3.48
N ALA A 79 7.68 6.67 -3.24
CA ALA A 79 7.71 7.70 -4.28
C ALA A 79 8.58 7.30 -5.45
N GLN A 80 9.74 6.70 -5.18
CA GLN A 80 10.63 6.25 -6.24
C GLN A 80 10.02 5.10 -7.03
N LEU A 81 9.33 4.19 -6.36
CA LEU A 81 8.65 3.10 -7.05
C LEU A 81 7.52 3.62 -7.94
N ALA A 82 6.78 4.62 -7.46
CA ALA A 82 5.74 5.24 -8.26
C ALA A 82 6.35 5.94 -9.48
N ALA A 83 7.49 6.60 -9.29
CA ALA A 83 8.16 7.31 -10.38
C ALA A 83 8.60 6.35 -11.47
N GLN A 84 9.08 5.16 -11.10
CA GLN A 84 9.50 4.16 -12.07
C GLN A 84 8.37 3.73 -13.00
N ARG A 85 7.14 3.86 -12.53
CA ARG A 85 5.97 3.47 -13.31
C ARG A 85 5.23 4.66 -13.90
N GLY A 86 5.78 5.86 -13.75
CA GLY A 86 5.19 7.05 -14.36
C GLY A 86 3.99 7.63 -13.63
N HIS A 87 3.80 7.28 -12.37
CA HIS A 87 2.66 7.76 -11.59
C HIS A 87 2.99 9.13 -10.97
N THR A 88 3.11 10.15 -11.81
CA THR A 88 3.65 11.45 -11.42
C THR A 88 2.89 12.13 -10.31
N ARG A 89 1.55 12.13 -10.40
CA ARG A 89 0.75 12.78 -9.37
C ARG A 89 0.95 12.10 -8.02
N LEU A 90 1.07 10.78 -8.03
CA LEU A 90 1.27 10.03 -6.81
C LEU A 90 2.65 10.33 -6.22
N VAL A 91 3.65 10.49 -7.08
CA VAL A 91 4.99 10.90 -6.62
C VAL A 91 4.89 12.21 -5.86
N GLU A 92 4.19 13.19 -6.42
CA GLU A 92 4.04 14.50 -5.77
C GLU A 92 3.38 14.37 -4.41
N LEU A 93 2.34 13.56 -4.34
CA LEU A 93 1.61 13.34 -3.11
C LEU A 93 2.50 12.71 -2.03
N LEU A 94 3.26 11.70 -2.43
CA LEU A 94 4.15 11.01 -1.50
C LEU A 94 5.30 11.89 -1.05
N GLU A 95 5.84 12.71 -1.96
CA GLU A 95 6.91 13.62 -1.61
C GLU A 95 6.42 14.68 -0.61
N ALA A 96 5.19 15.15 -0.78
CA ALA A 96 4.62 16.14 0.11
C ALA A 96 4.35 15.57 1.51
N ALA A 97 4.19 14.25 1.61
CA ALA A 97 3.85 13.60 2.88
C ALA A 97 5.06 13.35 3.77
N ARG A 98 6.26 13.53 3.26
CA ARG A 98 7.48 13.22 4.01
C ARG A 98 7.80 14.23 5.08
#